data_8544177663c1a45278925772e59f4409
#
_entry.id   8544177663c1a45278925772e59f4409
#
_cell.length_a   1.000
_cell.length_b   1.000
_cell.length_c   1.000
_cell.angle_alpha   90.00
_cell.angle_beta   90.00
_cell.angle_gamma   90.00
#
_symmetry.space_group_name_H-M   'P 1'
#
loop_
_entity.id
_entity.type
_entity.pdbx_description
1 polymer ?
#
loop_
_entity_poly.entity_id
_entity_poly.type
_entity_poly.pdbx_seq_one_letter_code
_entity_poly.pdbx_strand_id
1 'polypeptide(L)'
;MNKKSLRDLRPQALDGKRALVRVDFNVPLKNGKVTDDTRLRASLPTIKYLRDKGARVVLVSHLGRPKGGPDPQYSLKQIVPDLEKLLGAPVEFIPDPAAGVAITRRLPRGGVALVENTRFWPGEEKNDADLAKTFAALGDLYVNDAFGSAHRAHSSTAAVADLLKPAVAGFLMEKELEYLGQLLTNPKRPFVAVLGGAKISGKIDVIRSLLPRVDELLIGGAMACTFFKAMGLEVGTSLVEPDRIALAKDLLASSGKKLILPRGAVVAPSLERAKEHKSVASDGIPKDWAVYDIDAATQHDYRARLLRAKTIFWNGPMGVFETPPFDTGTRAIATALVDAGRQGAVTVVGGGDSVAAVAGMEDKLTHVSTGGGASLEFLEGKDLPGVAGLEDK
;
A
#
# COMPACT_ATOMS: atom_id res chain seq x y z
N MET A 1 7.85 -4.55 -14.13
CA MET A 1 6.94 -5.41 -14.91
C MET A 1 6.47 -4.65 -16.14
N ASN A 2 6.43 -5.33 -17.30
CA ASN A 2 6.08 -4.68 -18.56
C ASN A 2 4.60 -4.92 -18.92
N LYS A 3 3.69 -4.47 -18.04
CA LYS A 3 2.24 -4.61 -18.26
C LYS A 3 1.69 -3.44 -19.06
N LYS A 4 0.77 -3.73 -19.99
CA LYS A 4 0.02 -2.69 -20.70
C LYS A 4 -0.81 -1.86 -19.72
N SER A 5 -0.88 -0.57 -19.99
CA SER A 5 -1.75 0.37 -19.30
C SER A 5 -2.76 1.01 -20.26
N LEU A 6 -3.64 1.82 -19.74
CA LEU A 6 -4.57 2.62 -20.55
C LEU A 6 -3.86 3.49 -21.59
N ARG A 7 -2.59 3.89 -21.36
CA ARG A 7 -1.79 4.69 -22.31
C ARG A 7 -1.44 3.91 -23.58
N ASP A 8 -1.37 2.59 -23.47
CA ASP A 8 -1.00 1.71 -24.58
C ASP A 8 -2.21 1.38 -25.49
N LEU A 9 -3.43 1.77 -25.07
CA LEU A 9 -4.65 1.60 -25.88
C LEU A 9 -4.87 2.80 -26.80
N ARG A 10 -5.26 2.53 -28.05
CA ARG A 10 -5.66 3.60 -28.97
C ARG A 10 -6.96 4.25 -28.46
N PRO A 11 -7.11 5.59 -28.51
CA PRO A 11 -8.31 6.28 -28.04
C PRO A 11 -9.62 5.74 -28.68
N GLN A 12 -9.57 5.36 -29.95
CA GLN A 12 -10.71 4.77 -30.67
C GLN A 12 -11.16 3.41 -30.08
N ALA A 13 -10.26 2.69 -29.41
CA ALA A 13 -10.61 1.43 -28.76
C ALA A 13 -11.42 1.63 -27.46
N LEU A 14 -11.53 2.86 -26.97
CA LEU A 14 -12.26 3.22 -25.76
C LEU A 14 -13.63 3.84 -26.07
N ASP A 15 -13.75 4.55 -27.20
CA ASP A 15 -14.93 5.33 -27.53
C ASP A 15 -16.19 4.45 -27.64
N GLY A 16 -17.19 4.77 -26.82
CA GLY A 16 -18.46 4.04 -26.72
C GLY A 16 -18.36 2.64 -26.09
N LYS A 17 -17.15 2.17 -25.73
CA LYS A 17 -16.94 0.88 -25.05
C LYS A 17 -17.28 0.96 -23.57
N ARG A 18 -17.71 -0.15 -23.00
CA ARG A 18 -17.94 -0.30 -21.57
C ARG A 18 -16.63 -0.75 -20.93
N ALA A 19 -16.00 0.12 -20.16
CA ALA A 19 -14.80 -0.20 -19.42
C ALA A 19 -15.18 -0.67 -18.01
N LEU A 20 -15.01 -1.96 -17.73
CA LEU A 20 -15.12 -2.51 -16.37
C LEU A 20 -13.84 -2.17 -15.61
N VAL A 21 -13.95 -1.32 -14.62
CA VAL A 21 -12.78 -0.80 -13.86
C VAL A 21 -12.83 -1.30 -12.43
N ARG A 22 -11.83 -2.08 -12.03
CA ARG A 22 -11.64 -2.47 -10.62
C ARG A 22 -10.90 -1.38 -9.90
N VAL A 23 -11.56 -0.73 -8.96
CA VAL A 23 -11.03 0.34 -8.11
C VAL A 23 -10.99 -0.10 -6.64
N ASP A 24 -10.22 0.57 -5.80
CA ASP A 24 -10.21 0.33 -4.36
C ASP A 24 -10.94 1.46 -3.61
N PHE A 25 -12.24 1.31 -3.46
CA PHE A 25 -13.11 2.21 -2.71
C PHE A 25 -13.39 1.72 -1.28
N ASN A 26 -12.48 0.93 -0.73
CA ASN A 26 -12.54 0.50 0.67
C ASN A 26 -12.15 1.67 1.60
N VAL A 27 -13.00 2.66 1.67
CA VAL A 27 -12.84 3.90 2.45
C VAL A 27 -13.44 3.78 3.85
N PRO A 28 -12.92 4.51 4.86
CA PRO A 28 -13.53 4.56 6.17
C PRO A 28 -14.85 5.36 6.12
N LEU A 29 -15.89 4.77 6.71
CA LEU A 29 -17.21 5.37 6.84
C LEU A 29 -17.55 5.65 8.31
N LYS A 30 -18.18 6.81 8.57
CA LYS A 30 -18.79 7.13 9.87
C LYS A 30 -20.18 7.67 9.62
N ASN A 31 -21.19 7.01 10.17
CA ASN A 31 -22.62 7.39 9.98
C ASN A 31 -22.99 7.54 8.48
N GLY A 32 -22.54 6.60 7.64
CA GLY A 32 -22.85 6.61 6.20
C GLY A 32 -22.11 7.68 5.37
N LYS A 33 -21.12 8.37 5.96
CA LYS A 33 -20.31 9.39 5.27
C LYS A 33 -18.85 8.97 5.18
N VAL A 34 -18.23 9.27 4.06
CA VAL A 34 -16.78 9.05 3.86
C VAL A 34 -16.02 10.04 4.77
N THR A 35 -15.13 9.51 5.61
CA THR A 35 -14.27 10.31 6.49
C THR A 35 -12.88 10.56 5.92
N ASP A 36 -12.47 9.75 4.95
CA ASP A 36 -11.22 9.91 4.20
C ASP A 36 -11.48 9.47 2.74
N ASP A 37 -11.40 10.42 1.81
CA ASP A 37 -11.68 10.22 0.39
C ASP A 37 -10.41 9.96 -0.46
N THR A 38 -9.25 9.75 0.18
CA THR A 38 -7.95 9.58 -0.49
C THR A 38 -8.01 8.50 -1.58
N ARG A 39 -8.64 7.36 -1.30
CA ARG A 39 -8.78 6.26 -2.27
C ARG A 39 -9.71 6.59 -3.45
N LEU A 40 -10.78 7.35 -3.19
CA LEU A 40 -11.65 7.85 -4.27
C LEU A 40 -10.85 8.76 -5.20
N ARG A 41 -10.11 9.72 -4.62
CA ARG A 41 -9.26 10.66 -5.38
C ARG A 41 -8.17 9.96 -6.19
N ALA A 42 -7.56 8.91 -5.63
CA ALA A 42 -6.51 8.16 -6.29
C ALA A 42 -6.96 7.50 -7.60
N SER A 43 -8.25 7.11 -7.70
CA SER A 43 -8.83 6.50 -8.90
C SER A 43 -9.34 7.52 -9.93
N LEU A 44 -9.48 8.80 -9.55
CA LEU A 44 -10.04 9.83 -10.45
C LEU A 44 -9.28 9.99 -11.78
N PRO A 45 -7.93 9.94 -11.84
CA PRO A 45 -7.22 10.07 -13.10
C PRO A 45 -7.64 9.01 -14.13
N THR A 46 -7.77 7.75 -13.71
CA THR A 46 -8.23 6.64 -14.54
C THR A 46 -9.67 6.85 -15.01
N ILE A 47 -10.56 7.18 -14.07
CA ILE A 47 -11.99 7.36 -14.38
C ILE A 47 -12.20 8.54 -15.35
N LYS A 48 -11.57 9.68 -15.07
CA LYS A 48 -11.68 10.89 -15.93
C LYS A 48 -11.12 10.63 -17.33
N TYR A 49 -9.95 10.00 -17.43
CA TYR A 49 -9.38 9.65 -18.73
C TYR A 49 -10.31 8.79 -19.58
N LEU A 50 -10.90 7.75 -19.01
CA LEU A 50 -11.85 6.88 -19.71
C LEU A 50 -13.09 7.65 -20.17
N ARG A 51 -13.64 8.50 -19.30
CA ARG A 51 -14.78 9.38 -19.63
C ARG A 51 -14.45 10.33 -20.78
N ASP A 52 -13.30 10.98 -20.72
CA ASP A 52 -12.83 11.95 -21.74
C ASP A 52 -12.61 11.27 -23.10
N LYS A 53 -12.29 9.96 -23.11
CA LYS A 53 -12.20 9.14 -24.32
C LYS A 53 -13.55 8.55 -24.77
N GLY A 54 -14.64 8.95 -24.15
CA GLY A 54 -16.00 8.52 -24.51
C GLY A 54 -16.38 7.12 -24.02
N ALA A 55 -15.57 6.48 -23.17
CA ALA A 55 -15.91 5.19 -22.59
C ALA A 55 -17.08 5.31 -21.60
N ARG A 56 -17.89 4.27 -21.50
CA ARG A 56 -18.87 4.06 -20.43
C ARG A 56 -18.17 3.36 -19.29
N VAL A 57 -18.03 4.01 -18.15
CA VAL A 57 -17.21 3.53 -17.03
C VAL A 57 -18.06 2.75 -16.06
N VAL A 58 -17.74 1.49 -15.84
CA VAL A 58 -18.43 0.61 -14.88
C VAL A 58 -17.46 0.27 -13.75
N LEU A 59 -17.68 0.86 -12.60
CA LEU A 59 -16.81 0.71 -11.44
C LEU A 59 -17.24 -0.49 -10.59
N VAL A 60 -16.27 -1.32 -10.19
CA VAL A 60 -16.46 -2.43 -9.25
C VAL A 60 -15.43 -2.30 -8.12
N SER A 61 -15.87 -2.48 -6.90
CA SER A 61 -15.03 -2.40 -5.71
C SER A 61 -15.58 -3.24 -4.57
N HIS A 62 -14.73 -3.49 -3.58
CA HIS A 62 -15.16 -3.99 -2.28
C HIS A 62 -15.22 -2.85 -1.25
N LEU A 63 -15.98 -3.05 -0.18
CA LEU A 63 -16.02 -2.20 1.00
C LEU A 63 -16.13 -3.07 2.25
N GLY A 64 -15.19 -2.91 3.18
CA GLY A 64 -15.17 -3.64 4.45
C GLY A 64 -15.08 -5.17 4.30
N ARG A 65 -15.60 -5.87 5.28
CA ARG A 65 -15.62 -7.35 5.34
C ARG A 65 -17.01 -7.84 5.75
N PRO A 66 -17.99 -7.79 4.85
CA PRO A 66 -19.33 -8.32 5.13
C PRO A 66 -19.27 -9.84 5.35
N LYS A 67 -20.14 -10.35 6.22
CA LYS A 67 -20.22 -11.78 6.55
C LYS A 67 -21.22 -12.50 5.63
N GLY A 68 -20.81 -12.67 4.36
CA GLY A 68 -21.48 -13.59 3.44
C GLY A 68 -22.81 -13.13 2.87
N GLY A 69 -23.07 -11.83 2.71
CA GLY A 69 -24.29 -11.31 2.07
C GLY A 69 -24.43 -9.79 2.16
N PRO A 70 -25.51 -9.24 1.59
CA PRO A 70 -25.80 -7.81 1.64
C PRO A 70 -25.95 -7.31 3.09
N ASP A 71 -25.19 -6.26 3.41
CA ASP A 71 -25.23 -5.56 4.67
C ASP A 71 -25.18 -4.05 4.38
N PRO A 72 -26.23 -3.27 4.78
CA PRO A 72 -26.28 -1.83 4.52
C PRO A 72 -25.04 -1.06 5.00
N GLN A 73 -24.39 -1.54 6.06
CA GLN A 73 -23.16 -0.93 6.59
C GLN A 73 -22.02 -0.96 5.58
N TYR A 74 -22.00 -1.96 4.72
CA TYR A 74 -20.96 -2.17 3.70
C TYR A 74 -21.43 -1.91 2.27
N SER A 75 -22.61 -1.28 2.09
CA SER A 75 -23.11 -0.92 0.75
C SER A 75 -22.30 0.21 0.15
N LEU A 76 -21.82 0.04 -1.08
CA LEU A 76 -21.16 1.07 -1.87
C LEU A 76 -22.11 2.20 -2.28
N LYS A 77 -23.42 2.03 -2.15
CA LYS A 77 -24.38 3.12 -2.38
C LYS A 77 -24.10 4.35 -1.51
N GLN A 78 -23.53 4.14 -0.31
CA GLN A 78 -23.20 5.23 0.62
C GLN A 78 -22.14 6.20 0.08
N ILE A 79 -21.23 5.73 -0.79
CA ILE A 79 -20.16 6.56 -1.34
C ILE A 79 -20.54 7.28 -2.63
N VAL A 80 -21.70 6.96 -3.23
CA VAL A 80 -22.15 7.58 -4.50
C VAL A 80 -22.14 9.10 -4.44
N PRO A 81 -22.72 9.77 -3.39
CA PRO A 81 -22.72 11.23 -3.34
C PRO A 81 -21.33 11.86 -3.33
N ASP A 82 -20.37 11.25 -2.61
CA ASP A 82 -18.99 11.73 -2.55
C ASP A 82 -18.29 11.53 -3.91
N LEU A 83 -18.53 10.40 -4.57
CA LEU A 83 -17.99 10.11 -5.89
C LEU A 83 -18.55 11.06 -6.97
N GLU A 84 -19.85 11.34 -6.95
CA GLU A 84 -20.50 12.32 -7.84
C GLU A 84 -19.90 13.72 -7.66
N LYS A 85 -19.72 14.14 -6.42
CA LYS A 85 -19.09 15.43 -6.11
C LYS A 85 -17.66 15.51 -6.67
N LEU A 86 -16.86 14.45 -6.54
CA LEU A 86 -15.48 14.41 -7.03
C LEU A 86 -15.38 14.34 -8.55
N LEU A 87 -16.35 13.68 -9.20
CA LEU A 87 -16.42 13.56 -10.66
C LEU A 87 -17.09 14.77 -11.33
N GLY A 88 -17.89 15.52 -10.60
CA GLY A 88 -18.75 16.59 -11.15
C GLY A 88 -19.81 16.04 -12.12
N ALA A 89 -20.28 14.81 -11.92
CA ALA A 89 -21.22 14.11 -12.82
C ALA A 89 -21.99 13.02 -12.05
N PRO A 90 -23.21 12.67 -12.53
CA PRO A 90 -24.00 11.62 -11.89
C PRO A 90 -23.35 10.24 -12.04
N VAL A 91 -23.59 9.38 -11.05
CA VAL A 91 -23.13 8.00 -10.99
C VAL A 91 -24.34 7.07 -10.84
N GLU A 92 -24.60 6.25 -11.83
CA GLU A 92 -25.69 5.28 -11.76
C GLU A 92 -25.33 4.11 -10.85
N PHE A 93 -26.13 3.82 -9.84
CA PHE A 93 -25.87 2.72 -8.93
C PHE A 93 -26.50 1.42 -9.43
N ILE A 94 -25.71 0.34 -9.47
CA ILE A 94 -26.13 -1.00 -9.91
C ILE A 94 -26.17 -1.92 -8.68
N PRO A 95 -27.36 -2.22 -8.12
CA PRO A 95 -27.48 -3.03 -6.92
C PRO A 95 -27.19 -4.52 -7.14
N ASP A 96 -27.36 -5.01 -8.38
CA ASP A 96 -27.09 -6.40 -8.75
C ASP A 96 -26.35 -6.46 -10.09
N PRO A 97 -25.14 -7.02 -10.15
CA PRO A 97 -24.35 -7.12 -11.36
C PRO A 97 -25.05 -7.96 -12.44
N ALA A 98 -25.83 -8.98 -12.09
CA ALA A 98 -26.54 -9.80 -13.07
C ALA A 98 -27.61 -8.97 -13.82
N ALA A 99 -28.30 -8.08 -13.13
CA ALA A 99 -29.25 -7.13 -13.72
C ALA A 99 -28.59 -5.92 -14.37
N GLY A 100 -27.31 -5.67 -14.08
CA GLY A 100 -26.57 -4.48 -14.48
C GLY A 100 -26.28 -4.36 -15.98
N VAL A 101 -26.32 -5.45 -16.74
CA VAL A 101 -25.98 -5.46 -18.18
C VAL A 101 -26.83 -4.48 -18.98
N ALA A 102 -28.14 -4.43 -18.73
CA ALA A 102 -29.05 -3.50 -19.41
C ALA A 102 -28.69 -2.04 -19.05
N ILE A 103 -28.32 -1.79 -17.81
CA ILE A 103 -27.92 -0.46 -17.33
C ILE A 103 -26.63 -0.02 -18.03
N THR A 104 -25.59 -0.86 -18.04
CA THR A 104 -24.29 -0.52 -18.64
C THR A 104 -24.38 -0.27 -20.14
N ARG A 105 -25.28 -0.94 -20.84
CA ARG A 105 -25.52 -0.74 -22.28
C ARG A 105 -26.19 0.60 -22.60
N ARG A 106 -27.05 1.12 -21.72
CA ARG A 106 -27.74 2.41 -21.90
C ARG A 106 -27.01 3.62 -21.36
N LEU A 107 -25.89 3.44 -20.57
CA LEU A 107 -25.09 4.55 -20.13
C LEU A 107 -24.70 5.44 -21.32
N PRO A 108 -24.76 6.77 -21.18
CA PRO A 108 -24.26 7.67 -22.21
C PRO A 108 -22.73 7.54 -22.33
N ARG A 109 -22.17 8.02 -23.46
CA ARG A 109 -20.71 8.16 -23.59
C ARG A 109 -20.18 9.06 -22.46
N GLY A 110 -19.13 8.62 -21.78
CA GLY A 110 -18.58 9.30 -20.59
C GLY A 110 -19.42 9.11 -19.32
N GLY A 111 -20.52 8.32 -19.39
CA GLY A 111 -21.32 7.98 -18.21
C GLY A 111 -20.59 7.03 -17.27
N VAL A 112 -20.96 7.11 -15.99
CA VAL A 112 -20.34 6.31 -14.90
C VAL A 112 -21.42 5.52 -14.18
N ALA A 113 -21.14 4.25 -13.91
CA ALA A 113 -21.94 3.42 -13.01
C ALA A 113 -21.05 2.82 -11.93
N LEU A 114 -21.61 2.59 -10.74
CA LEU A 114 -20.97 1.90 -9.63
C LEU A 114 -21.80 0.67 -9.26
N VAL A 115 -21.17 -0.50 -9.33
CA VAL A 115 -21.77 -1.77 -8.91
C VAL A 115 -21.67 -1.89 -7.39
N GLU A 116 -22.66 -2.54 -6.78
CA GLU A 116 -22.66 -2.84 -5.35
C GLU A 116 -21.44 -3.66 -4.93
N ASN A 117 -21.13 -3.63 -3.65
CA ASN A 117 -19.96 -4.26 -3.01
C ASN A 117 -19.76 -5.70 -3.51
N THR A 118 -18.64 -5.95 -4.19
CA THR A 118 -18.31 -7.27 -4.77
C THR A 118 -18.32 -8.40 -3.73
N ARG A 119 -18.03 -8.08 -2.46
CA ARG A 119 -18.03 -9.04 -1.35
C ARG A 119 -19.41 -9.46 -0.85
N PHE A 120 -20.47 -8.90 -1.40
CA PHE A 120 -21.82 -9.41 -1.13
C PHE A 120 -22.09 -10.73 -1.83
N TRP A 121 -21.28 -11.09 -2.83
CA TRP A 121 -21.37 -12.37 -3.53
C TRP A 121 -20.32 -13.35 -3.00
N PRO A 122 -20.74 -14.52 -2.46
CA PRO A 122 -19.84 -15.48 -1.81
C PRO A 122 -18.73 -16.02 -2.70
N GLY A 123 -18.88 -15.94 -4.03
CA GLY A 123 -17.88 -16.34 -5.02
C GLY A 123 -16.71 -15.37 -5.13
N GLU A 124 -16.85 -14.11 -4.72
CA GLU A 124 -15.83 -13.06 -4.92
C GLU A 124 -14.46 -13.47 -4.37
N GLU A 125 -14.39 -13.79 -3.09
CA GLU A 125 -13.13 -14.12 -2.42
C GLU A 125 -12.62 -15.54 -2.75
N LYS A 126 -13.41 -16.34 -3.48
CA LYS A 126 -13.06 -17.67 -3.96
C LYS A 126 -12.57 -17.70 -5.40
N ASN A 127 -12.49 -16.52 -6.02
CA ASN A 127 -12.17 -16.39 -7.45
C ASN A 127 -13.10 -17.23 -8.35
N ASP A 128 -14.39 -17.22 -8.03
CA ASP A 128 -15.42 -18.03 -8.72
C ASP A 128 -15.58 -17.59 -10.17
N ALA A 129 -15.55 -18.57 -11.07
CA ALA A 129 -15.58 -18.31 -12.52
C ALA A 129 -16.95 -17.83 -13.02
N ASP A 130 -18.06 -18.25 -12.42
CA ASP A 130 -19.40 -17.84 -12.86
C ASP A 130 -19.72 -16.43 -12.39
N LEU A 131 -19.27 -16.06 -11.19
CA LEU A 131 -19.31 -14.68 -10.74
C LEU A 131 -18.43 -13.77 -11.61
N ALA A 132 -17.24 -14.25 -12.01
CA ALA A 132 -16.37 -13.52 -12.92
C ALA A 132 -17.03 -13.28 -14.29
N LYS A 133 -17.76 -14.28 -14.85
CA LYS A 133 -18.57 -14.12 -16.07
C LYS A 133 -19.65 -13.05 -15.88
N THR A 134 -20.28 -13.02 -14.70
CA THR A 134 -21.30 -12.01 -14.37
C THR A 134 -20.70 -10.61 -14.40
N PHE A 135 -19.52 -10.39 -13.79
CA PHE A 135 -18.82 -9.13 -13.89
C PHE A 135 -18.34 -8.82 -15.31
N ALA A 136 -17.79 -9.79 -16.03
CA ALA A 136 -17.32 -9.61 -17.41
C ALA A 136 -18.45 -9.16 -18.37
N ALA A 137 -19.68 -9.61 -18.16
CA ALA A 137 -20.84 -9.19 -18.96
C ALA A 137 -21.14 -7.68 -18.86
N LEU A 138 -20.64 -6.99 -17.83
CA LEU A 138 -20.82 -5.56 -17.62
C LEU A 138 -19.89 -4.70 -18.49
N GLY A 139 -18.84 -5.27 -19.08
CA GLY A 139 -17.81 -4.54 -19.82
C GLY A 139 -17.53 -5.08 -21.22
N ASP A 140 -16.71 -4.37 -21.95
CA ASP A 140 -16.13 -4.76 -23.25
C ASP A 140 -14.59 -4.79 -23.18
N LEU A 141 -14.01 -4.23 -22.08
CA LEU A 141 -12.60 -4.30 -21.71
C LEU A 141 -12.48 -4.22 -20.18
N TYR A 142 -11.35 -4.69 -19.66
CA TYR A 142 -11.08 -4.68 -18.23
C TYR A 142 -9.91 -3.75 -17.87
N VAL A 143 -10.08 -2.97 -16.82
CA VAL A 143 -9.04 -2.11 -16.26
C VAL A 143 -8.87 -2.42 -14.76
N ASN A 144 -7.68 -2.84 -14.36
CA ASN A 144 -7.37 -2.97 -12.94
C ASN A 144 -6.64 -1.71 -12.44
N ASP A 145 -7.28 -1.01 -11.52
CA ASP A 145 -6.76 0.20 -10.87
C ASP A 145 -6.73 0.06 -9.34
N ALA A 146 -6.79 -1.19 -8.84
CA ALA A 146 -6.87 -1.53 -7.43
C ALA A 146 -5.66 -2.33 -6.96
N PHE A 147 -4.48 -1.69 -6.92
CA PHE A 147 -3.24 -2.35 -6.53
C PHE A 147 -3.31 -2.96 -5.12
N GLY A 148 -3.97 -2.28 -4.16
CA GLY A 148 -4.15 -2.78 -2.80
C GLY A 148 -4.88 -4.12 -2.69
N SER A 149 -5.65 -4.49 -3.72
CA SER A 149 -6.36 -5.78 -3.80
C SER A 149 -5.68 -6.79 -4.73
N ALA A 150 -4.61 -6.40 -5.43
CA ALA A 150 -4.00 -7.20 -6.50
C ALA A 150 -3.29 -8.48 -6.01
N HIS A 151 -2.93 -8.54 -4.72
CA HIS A 151 -2.30 -9.71 -4.09
C HIS A 151 -3.28 -10.86 -3.83
N ARG A 152 -4.59 -10.67 -4.08
CA ARG A 152 -5.62 -11.67 -3.86
C ARG A 152 -6.25 -12.09 -5.18
N ALA A 153 -6.38 -13.41 -5.39
CA ALA A 153 -7.15 -13.93 -6.48
C ALA A 153 -8.64 -13.86 -6.12
N HIS A 154 -9.34 -12.81 -6.59
CA HIS A 154 -10.78 -12.63 -6.44
C HIS A 154 -11.43 -12.57 -7.82
N SER A 155 -12.74 -12.90 -7.91
CA SER A 155 -13.48 -12.90 -9.17
C SER A 155 -13.40 -11.56 -9.91
N SER A 156 -13.46 -10.45 -9.18
CA SER A 156 -13.38 -9.08 -9.74
C SER A 156 -11.95 -8.59 -10.02
N THR A 157 -10.90 -9.32 -9.62
CA THR A 157 -9.50 -8.89 -9.80
C THR A 157 -8.70 -9.83 -10.71
N ALA A 158 -8.87 -11.15 -10.58
CA ALA A 158 -8.10 -12.15 -11.31
C ALA A 158 -8.96 -12.83 -12.40
N ALA A 159 -9.95 -13.65 -12.05
CA ALA A 159 -10.71 -14.41 -13.04
C ALA A 159 -11.37 -13.54 -14.12
N VAL A 160 -11.85 -12.35 -13.79
CA VAL A 160 -12.46 -11.43 -14.76
C VAL A 160 -11.46 -10.95 -15.82
N ALA A 161 -10.17 -10.80 -15.46
CA ALA A 161 -9.13 -10.36 -16.38
C ALA A 161 -8.83 -11.40 -17.47
N ASP A 162 -9.08 -12.68 -17.20
CA ASP A 162 -8.94 -13.74 -18.20
C ASP A 162 -10.10 -13.75 -19.22
N LEU A 163 -11.28 -13.31 -18.79
CA LEU A 163 -12.51 -13.33 -19.57
C LEU A 163 -12.71 -12.08 -20.43
N LEU A 164 -12.18 -10.93 -20.00
CA LEU A 164 -12.46 -9.63 -20.60
C LEU A 164 -11.18 -8.99 -21.13
N LYS A 165 -11.04 -8.93 -22.45
CA LYS A 165 -9.87 -8.41 -23.15
C LYS A 165 -10.21 -7.18 -24.01
N PRO A 166 -9.30 -6.18 -24.11
CA PRO A 166 -8.01 -6.12 -23.45
C PRO A 166 -8.15 -5.94 -21.94
N ALA A 167 -7.21 -6.55 -21.16
CA ALA A 167 -7.10 -6.38 -19.73
C ALA A 167 -5.82 -5.56 -19.44
N VAL A 168 -5.97 -4.36 -18.92
CA VAL A 168 -4.85 -3.40 -18.77
C VAL A 168 -4.83 -2.76 -17.38
N ALA A 169 -3.68 -2.18 -17.03
CA ALA A 169 -3.53 -1.38 -15.81
C ALA A 169 -4.19 0.00 -15.96
N GLY A 170 -4.89 0.45 -14.92
CA GLY A 170 -5.22 1.86 -14.73
C GLY A 170 -3.99 2.66 -14.28
N PHE A 171 -4.12 3.98 -14.18
CA PHE A 171 -2.98 4.86 -13.89
C PHE A 171 -2.44 4.72 -12.47
N LEU A 172 -3.28 4.37 -11.49
CA LEU A 172 -2.84 4.07 -10.14
C LEU A 172 -1.98 2.79 -10.14
N MET A 173 -2.51 1.73 -10.75
CA MET A 173 -1.81 0.46 -10.92
C MET A 173 -0.49 0.63 -11.69
N GLU A 174 -0.48 1.40 -12.77
CA GLU A 174 0.71 1.71 -13.58
C GLU A 174 1.81 2.35 -12.71
N LYS A 175 1.46 3.36 -11.90
CA LYS A 175 2.41 4.02 -10.98
C LYS A 175 2.98 3.06 -9.94
N GLU A 176 2.13 2.23 -9.33
CA GLU A 176 2.57 1.25 -8.34
C GLU A 176 3.58 0.27 -8.96
N LEU A 177 3.26 -0.27 -10.15
CA LEU A 177 4.13 -1.20 -10.87
C LEU A 177 5.44 -0.53 -11.32
N GLU A 178 5.40 0.74 -11.72
CA GLU A 178 6.58 1.52 -12.10
C GLU A 178 7.51 1.72 -10.90
N TYR A 179 7.03 2.36 -9.84
CA TYR A 179 7.90 2.76 -8.73
C TYR A 179 8.36 1.56 -7.89
N LEU A 180 7.47 0.63 -7.54
CA LEU A 180 7.86 -0.57 -6.81
C LEU A 180 8.71 -1.52 -7.68
N GLY A 181 8.40 -1.60 -8.98
CA GLY A 181 9.18 -2.40 -9.93
C GLY A 181 10.62 -1.88 -10.09
N GLN A 182 10.83 -0.56 -10.12
CA GLN A 182 12.17 0.04 -10.15
C GLN A 182 13.01 -0.34 -8.93
N LEU A 183 12.41 -0.44 -7.73
CA LEU A 183 13.12 -0.87 -6.53
C LEU A 183 13.72 -2.28 -6.67
N LEU A 184 13.02 -3.16 -7.38
CA LEU A 184 13.43 -4.56 -7.56
C LEU A 184 14.41 -4.78 -8.72
N THR A 185 14.34 -3.95 -9.76
CA THR A 185 15.08 -4.20 -11.02
C THR A 185 16.28 -3.29 -11.20
N ASN A 186 16.10 -1.99 -11.11
CA ASN A 186 17.15 -0.99 -11.43
C ASN A 186 17.02 0.30 -10.59
N PRO A 187 17.16 0.21 -9.24
CA PRO A 187 17.14 1.43 -8.41
C PRO A 187 18.36 2.29 -8.67
N LYS A 188 18.19 3.62 -8.69
CA LYS A 188 19.31 4.55 -8.69
C LYS A 188 20.07 4.43 -7.37
N ARG A 189 21.41 4.34 -7.45
CA ARG A 189 22.26 4.14 -6.25
C ARG A 189 22.84 5.45 -5.72
N PRO A 190 23.08 5.57 -4.40
CA PRO A 190 22.79 4.56 -3.35
C PRO A 190 21.30 4.32 -3.13
N PHE A 191 20.91 3.05 -2.95
CA PHE A 191 19.56 2.64 -2.58
C PHE A 191 19.50 2.29 -1.09
N VAL A 192 18.73 3.04 -0.33
CA VAL A 192 18.54 2.86 1.11
C VAL A 192 17.09 2.45 1.37
N ALA A 193 16.90 1.34 2.07
CA ALA A 193 15.59 0.95 2.58
C ALA A 193 15.50 1.21 4.09
N VAL A 194 14.34 1.65 4.56
CA VAL A 194 14.01 1.85 5.98
C VAL A 194 12.85 0.94 6.33
N LEU A 195 13.05 0.03 7.25
CA LEU A 195 12.03 -0.89 7.72
C LEU A 195 11.83 -0.75 9.23
N GLY A 196 10.59 -0.48 9.61
CA GLY A 196 10.20 -0.35 11.01
C GLY A 196 8.97 -1.19 11.34
N GLY A 197 8.40 -0.93 12.51
CA GLY A 197 7.21 -1.61 13.01
C GLY A 197 7.49 -2.54 14.18
N ALA A 198 6.45 -3.26 14.62
CA ALA A 198 6.50 -4.02 15.87
C ALA A 198 7.22 -5.37 15.73
N LYS A 199 7.08 -6.05 14.60
CA LYS A 199 7.46 -7.46 14.44
C LYS A 199 8.32 -7.70 13.20
N ILE A 200 9.41 -8.47 13.38
CA ILE A 200 10.25 -8.94 12.28
C ILE A 200 9.52 -9.99 11.42
N SER A 201 8.66 -10.83 12.02
CA SER A 201 7.94 -11.90 11.33
C SER A 201 7.13 -11.40 10.12
N GLY A 202 6.56 -10.21 10.20
CA GLY A 202 5.83 -9.58 9.09
C GLY A 202 6.72 -8.90 8.04
N LYS A 203 8.06 -8.95 8.19
CA LYS A 203 9.01 -8.27 7.30
C LYS A 203 10.13 -9.17 6.76
N ILE A 204 10.17 -10.45 7.17
CA ILE A 204 11.26 -11.36 6.84
C ILE A 204 11.47 -11.47 5.33
N ASP A 205 10.39 -11.73 4.61
CA ASP A 205 10.46 -11.97 3.17
C ASP A 205 10.88 -10.71 2.41
N VAL A 206 10.37 -9.55 2.83
CA VAL A 206 10.79 -8.28 2.25
C VAL A 206 12.24 -7.93 2.61
N ILE A 207 12.71 -8.22 3.83
CA ILE A 207 14.12 -8.04 4.21
C ILE A 207 15.01 -8.90 3.32
N ARG A 208 14.69 -10.19 3.17
CA ARG A 208 15.44 -11.12 2.32
C ARG A 208 15.46 -10.71 0.86
N SER A 209 14.35 -10.20 0.35
CA SER A 209 14.26 -9.71 -1.02
C SER A 209 15.06 -8.43 -1.24
N LEU A 210 14.98 -7.47 -0.31
CA LEU A 210 15.63 -6.17 -0.46
C LEU A 210 17.13 -6.21 -0.16
N LEU A 211 17.57 -7.01 0.80
CA LEU A 211 18.96 -7.03 1.30
C LEU A 211 20.01 -7.20 0.19
N PRO A 212 19.84 -8.05 -0.84
CA PRO A 212 20.78 -8.13 -1.96
C PRO A 212 20.78 -6.87 -2.84
N ARG A 213 19.69 -6.11 -2.85
CA ARG A 213 19.42 -4.99 -3.78
C ARG A 213 19.79 -3.63 -3.20
N VAL A 214 19.71 -3.47 -1.88
CA VAL A 214 20.03 -2.21 -1.20
C VAL A 214 21.53 -2.03 -0.99
N ASP A 215 21.95 -0.79 -0.84
CA ASP A 215 23.28 -0.45 -0.30
C ASP A 215 23.24 -0.41 1.22
N GLU A 216 22.12 0.06 1.82
CA GLU A 216 21.88 0.05 3.26
C GLU A 216 20.42 -0.28 3.58
N LEU A 217 20.21 -1.05 4.66
CA LEU A 217 18.91 -1.39 5.22
C LEU A 217 18.85 -0.88 6.67
N LEU A 218 18.11 0.18 6.89
CA LEU A 218 17.95 0.80 8.20
C LEU A 218 16.78 0.16 8.93
N ILE A 219 16.99 -0.33 10.14
CA ILE A 219 15.97 -0.97 10.96
C ILE A 219 15.51 -0.01 12.05
N GLY A 220 14.21 0.00 12.34
CA GLY A 220 13.62 0.76 13.44
C GLY A 220 12.40 0.07 14.03
N GLY A 221 11.70 0.74 14.94
CA GLY A 221 10.57 0.17 15.64
C GLY A 221 10.96 -0.94 16.62
N ALA A 222 9.95 -1.54 17.25
CA ALA A 222 10.18 -2.60 18.24
C ALA A 222 10.85 -3.85 17.65
N MET A 223 10.74 -4.08 16.33
CA MET A 223 11.45 -5.18 15.67
C MET A 223 12.98 -5.10 15.85
N ALA A 224 13.56 -3.92 16.09
CA ALA A 224 14.97 -3.76 16.40
C ALA A 224 15.37 -4.51 17.69
N CYS A 225 14.47 -4.62 18.66
CA CYS A 225 14.74 -5.32 19.92
C CYS A 225 14.96 -6.82 19.72
N THR A 226 14.32 -7.44 18.71
CA THR A 226 14.60 -8.84 18.36
C THR A 226 16.03 -9.01 17.83
N PHE A 227 16.53 -8.04 17.04
CA PHE A 227 17.94 -8.02 16.61
C PHE A 227 18.88 -7.76 17.78
N PHE A 228 18.57 -6.82 18.68
CA PHE A 228 19.39 -6.58 19.87
C PHE A 228 19.49 -7.84 20.74
N LYS A 229 18.38 -8.55 20.93
CA LYS A 229 18.38 -9.83 21.65
C LYS A 229 19.22 -10.91 20.95
N ALA A 230 19.19 -10.95 19.62
CA ALA A 230 20.02 -11.84 18.81
C ALA A 230 21.53 -11.54 18.96
N MET A 231 21.90 -10.28 19.26
CA MET A 231 23.25 -9.85 19.59
C MET A 231 23.64 -10.12 21.06
N GLY A 232 22.73 -10.61 21.88
CA GLY A 232 22.95 -10.86 23.31
C GLY A 232 22.78 -9.63 24.20
N LEU A 233 22.21 -8.55 23.69
CA LEU A 233 21.97 -7.33 24.45
C LEU A 233 20.74 -7.44 25.36
N GLU A 234 20.75 -6.67 26.46
CA GLU A 234 19.56 -6.49 27.30
C GLU A 234 18.55 -5.59 26.57
N VAL A 235 17.29 -5.96 26.61
CA VAL A 235 16.20 -5.23 25.94
C VAL A 235 15.05 -4.87 26.90
N GLY A 236 15.22 -5.13 28.18
CA GLY A 236 14.24 -4.88 29.22
C GLY A 236 12.93 -5.59 28.97
N THR A 237 11.84 -4.84 29.11
CA THR A 237 10.46 -5.32 28.86
C THR A 237 9.98 -5.04 27.41
N SER A 238 10.91 -4.71 26.51
CA SER A 238 10.60 -4.41 25.11
C SER A 238 9.98 -5.60 24.40
N LEU A 239 9.17 -5.32 23.40
CA LEU A 239 8.57 -6.35 22.53
C LEU A 239 9.68 -7.09 21.77
N VAL A 240 9.75 -8.41 21.94
CA VAL A 240 10.67 -9.32 21.24
C VAL A 240 9.86 -10.50 20.69
N GLU A 241 10.28 -11.04 19.57
CA GLU A 241 9.77 -12.32 19.03
C GLU A 241 10.79 -13.42 19.35
N PRO A 242 10.62 -14.22 20.44
CA PRO A 242 11.63 -15.18 20.89
C PRO A 242 11.93 -16.27 19.87
N ASP A 243 10.91 -16.71 19.13
CA ASP A 243 10.98 -17.71 18.06
C ASP A 243 11.67 -17.19 16.79
N ARG A 244 11.99 -15.88 16.72
CA ARG A 244 12.65 -15.22 15.59
C ARG A 244 14.10 -14.77 15.90
N ILE A 245 14.60 -15.00 17.11
CA ILE A 245 15.96 -14.62 17.49
C ILE A 245 17.01 -15.32 16.63
N ALA A 246 16.87 -16.62 16.38
CA ALA A 246 17.78 -17.38 15.52
C ALA A 246 17.80 -16.78 14.09
N LEU A 247 16.64 -16.48 13.53
CA LEU A 247 16.52 -15.86 12.22
C LEU A 247 17.16 -14.45 12.18
N ALA A 248 16.94 -13.63 13.22
CA ALA A 248 17.57 -12.32 13.32
C ALA A 248 19.09 -12.42 13.35
N LYS A 249 19.64 -13.44 14.02
CA LYS A 249 21.08 -13.75 14.05
C LYS A 249 21.60 -14.13 12.65
N ASP A 250 20.88 -14.94 11.93
CA ASP A 250 21.23 -15.34 10.55
C ASP A 250 21.21 -14.14 9.59
N LEU A 251 20.22 -13.26 9.72
CA LEU A 251 20.13 -12.02 8.94
C LEU A 251 21.29 -11.08 9.24
N LEU A 252 21.68 -10.92 10.51
CA LEU A 252 22.86 -10.13 10.91
C LEU A 252 24.14 -10.70 10.29
N ALA A 253 24.33 -12.03 10.35
CA ALA A 253 25.50 -12.67 9.81
C ALA A 253 25.60 -12.57 8.28
N SER A 254 24.47 -12.72 7.59
CA SER A 254 24.41 -12.71 6.11
C SER A 254 24.37 -11.32 5.50
N SER A 255 23.98 -10.30 6.24
CA SER A 255 23.83 -8.93 5.73
C SER A 255 25.12 -8.15 5.55
N GLY A 256 26.23 -8.62 6.16
CA GLY A 256 27.49 -7.90 6.21
C GLY A 256 27.32 -6.55 6.90
N LYS A 257 27.72 -5.47 6.20
CA LYS A 257 27.60 -4.09 6.72
C LYS A 257 26.34 -3.37 6.24
N LYS A 258 25.43 -4.05 5.51
CA LYS A 258 24.27 -3.40 4.92
C LYS A 258 23.15 -3.19 5.92
N LEU A 259 22.95 -4.09 6.87
CA LEU A 259 21.91 -3.99 7.88
C LEU A 259 22.38 -3.10 9.02
N ILE A 260 21.69 -1.98 9.21
CA ILE A 260 22.04 -0.93 10.18
C ILE A 260 20.97 -0.90 11.26
N LEU A 261 21.40 -1.15 12.50
CA LEU A 261 20.53 -1.09 13.68
C LEU A 261 20.63 0.29 14.36
N PRO A 262 19.59 0.68 15.13
CA PRO A 262 19.65 1.89 15.95
C PRO A 262 20.83 1.87 16.92
N ARG A 263 21.51 3.00 17.07
CA ARG A 263 22.61 3.17 18.03
C ARG A 263 22.11 3.39 19.44
N GLY A 264 20.88 3.89 19.57
CA GLY A 264 20.21 4.14 20.82
C GLY A 264 18.70 4.15 20.67
N ALA A 265 18.02 4.18 21.78
CA ALA A 265 16.59 4.10 21.87
C ALA A 265 16.02 5.11 22.87
N VAL A 266 14.78 5.53 22.63
CA VAL A 266 13.95 6.20 23.61
C VAL A 266 13.17 5.13 24.37
N VAL A 267 13.38 5.07 25.67
CA VAL A 267 12.79 4.07 26.56
C VAL A 267 11.90 4.73 27.60
N ALA A 268 10.88 3.99 28.07
CA ALA A 268 10.04 4.37 29.20
C ALA A 268 9.61 3.11 29.98
N PRO A 269 9.14 3.25 31.24
CA PRO A 269 8.62 2.13 32.01
C PRO A 269 7.36 1.52 31.42
N SER A 270 6.48 2.37 30.84
CA SER A 270 5.27 1.97 30.07
C SER A 270 4.81 3.14 29.19
N LEU A 271 3.84 2.90 28.30
CA LEU A 271 3.24 3.97 27.48
C LEU A 271 2.49 5.00 28.32
N GLU A 272 1.84 4.57 29.40
CA GLU A 272 1.12 5.47 30.33
C GLU A 272 2.10 6.38 31.09
N ARG A 273 3.33 5.94 31.25
CA ARG A 273 4.41 6.69 31.89
C ARG A 273 5.36 7.34 30.88
N ALA A 274 4.86 7.71 29.71
CA ALA A 274 5.63 8.32 28.62
C ALA A 274 6.44 9.56 29.05
N LYS A 275 5.96 10.32 30.04
CA LYS A 275 6.66 11.51 30.58
C LYS A 275 7.99 11.18 31.24
N GLU A 276 8.22 9.94 31.66
CA GLU A 276 9.48 9.49 32.30
C GLU A 276 10.51 9.01 31.28
N HIS A 277 10.22 9.14 29.97
CA HIS A 277 11.11 8.69 28.92
C HIS A 277 12.52 9.25 29.03
N LYS A 278 13.48 8.46 28.56
CA LYS A 278 14.88 8.89 28.41
C LYS A 278 15.52 8.21 27.20
N SER A 279 16.56 8.84 26.69
CA SER A 279 17.42 8.24 25.67
C SER A 279 18.51 7.40 26.33
N VAL A 280 18.76 6.21 25.77
CA VAL A 280 19.83 5.30 26.20
C VAL A 280 20.53 4.72 24.97
N ALA A 281 21.80 4.29 25.12
CA ALA A 281 22.44 3.50 24.08
C ALA A 281 21.74 2.14 23.93
N SER A 282 21.88 1.50 22.77
CA SER A 282 21.20 0.22 22.49
C SER A 282 21.69 -0.94 23.40
N ASP A 283 22.86 -0.82 24.00
CA ASP A 283 23.42 -1.75 24.98
C ASP A 283 23.16 -1.33 26.45
N GLY A 284 22.48 -0.20 26.66
CA GLY A 284 22.14 0.36 27.96
C GLY A 284 20.68 0.37 28.33
N ILE A 285 19.86 -0.48 27.72
CA ILE A 285 18.40 -0.55 27.98
C ILE A 285 18.16 -1.11 29.38
N PRO A 286 17.45 -0.39 30.28
CA PRO A 286 17.18 -0.88 31.64
C PRO A 286 16.21 -2.09 31.64
N LYS A 287 16.38 -3.00 32.58
CA LYS A 287 15.60 -4.26 32.67
C LYS A 287 14.08 -4.05 32.78
N ASP A 288 13.66 -3.00 33.47
CA ASP A 288 12.24 -2.73 33.75
C ASP A 288 11.63 -1.70 32.77
N TRP A 289 12.35 -1.39 31.67
CA TRP A 289 11.95 -0.39 30.67
C TRP A 289 11.79 -1.01 29.29
N ALA A 290 10.96 -0.42 28.48
CA ALA A 290 10.77 -0.83 27.09
C ALA A 290 11.18 0.26 26.09
N VAL A 291 11.61 -0.17 24.91
CA VAL A 291 11.92 0.69 23.77
C VAL A 291 10.62 1.10 23.08
N TYR A 292 10.45 2.40 22.86
CA TYR A 292 9.28 2.99 22.21
C TYR A 292 9.62 3.83 20.98
N ASP A 293 10.87 4.30 20.81
CA ASP A 293 11.31 5.01 19.59
C ASP A 293 12.85 4.92 19.44
N ILE A 294 13.35 5.32 18.29
CA ILE A 294 14.78 5.54 18.06
C ILE A 294 15.21 6.89 18.66
N ASP A 295 16.43 6.95 19.23
CA ASP A 295 16.96 8.15 19.85
C ASP A 295 17.45 9.21 18.84
N ALA A 296 17.78 10.41 19.34
CA ALA A 296 18.24 11.52 18.51
C ALA A 296 19.54 11.22 17.75
N ALA A 297 20.46 10.42 18.33
CA ALA A 297 21.69 10.03 17.67
C ALA A 297 21.43 9.10 16.47
N THR A 298 20.51 8.16 16.61
CA THR A 298 20.03 7.30 15.51
C THR A 298 19.30 8.10 14.45
N GLN A 299 18.41 9.03 14.84
CA GLN A 299 17.71 9.91 13.90
C GLN A 299 18.71 10.72 13.06
N HIS A 300 19.76 11.26 13.67
CA HIS A 300 20.82 12.00 12.97
C HIS A 300 21.59 11.11 11.98
N ASP A 301 21.99 9.91 12.40
CA ASP A 301 22.72 8.96 11.54
C ASP A 301 21.86 8.52 10.36
N TYR A 302 20.58 8.15 10.60
CA TYR A 302 19.66 7.74 9.54
C TYR A 302 19.39 8.87 8.55
N ARG A 303 19.15 10.10 9.06
CA ARG A 303 19.00 11.27 8.20
C ARG A 303 20.23 11.48 7.29
N ALA A 304 21.45 11.40 7.84
CA ALA A 304 22.66 11.58 7.06
C ALA A 304 22.81 10.54 5.93
N ARG A 305 22.37 9.30 6.16
CA ARG A 305 22.34 8.22 5.16
C ARG A 305 21.28 8.49 4.08
N LEU A 306 20.07 8.86 4.50
CA LEU A 306 18.95 9.15 3.60
C LEU A 306 19.23 10.33 2.66
N LEU A 307 19.88 11.39 3.16
CA LEU A 307 20.25 12.54 2.33
C LEU A 307 21.30 12.25 1.24
N ARG A 308 22.07 11.17 1.39
CA ARG A 308 23.02 10.70 0.36
C ARG A 308 22.39 9.73 -0.64
N ALA A 309 21.23 9.17 -0.31
CA ALA A 309 20.56 8.19 -1.15
C ALA A 309 20.01 8.80 -2.45
N LYS A 310 19.94 7.99 -3.50
CA LYS A 310 19.26 8.32 -4.76
C LYS A 310 17.94 7.60 -4.92
N THR A 311 17.76 6.52 -4.19
CA THR A 311 16.50 5.80 -4.05
C THR A 311 16.28 5.49 -2.58
N ILE A 312 15.08 5.76 -2.09
CA ILE A 312 14.67 5.47 -0.71
C ILE A 312 13.35 4.71 -0.76
N PHE A 313 13.29 3.60 -0.03
CA PHE A 313 12.04 2.91 0.28
C PHE A 313 11.82 2.91 1.79
N TRP A 314 10.64 3.30 2.24
CA TRP A 314 10.29 3.30 3.66
C TRP A 314 8.99 2.55 3.91
N ASN A 315 9.02 1.62 4.89
CA ASN A 315 7.86 0.86 5.34
C ASN A 315 7.92 0.56 6.84
N GLY A 316 6.98 1.08 7.59
CA GLY A 316 6.80 0.90 9.03
C GLY A 316 7.41 2.01 9.89
N PRO A 317 6.74 2.38 10.98
CA PRO A 317 7.18 3.46 11.88
C PRO A 317 8.43 3.08 12.67
N MET A 318 9.14 4.10 13.13
CA MET A 318 10.36 3.94 13.93
C MET A 318 10.08 3.81 15.42
N GLY A 319 8.91 4.23 15.86
CA GLY A 319 8.44 4.19 17.25
C GLY A 319 6.93 4.09 17.32
N VAL A 320 6.37 4.22 18.54
CA VAL A 320 4.92 4.27 18.79
C VAL A 320 4.41 5.67 18.44
N PHE A 321 4.36 5.95 17.14
CA PHE A 321 4.18 7.31 16.61
C PHE A 321 2.81 7.93 16.91
N GLU A 322 1.83 7.14 17.37
CA GLU A 322 0.53 7.60 17.85
C GLU A 322 0.60 8.22 19.25
N THR A 323 1.71 7.99 19.97
CA THR A 323 1.86 8.41 21.38
C THR A 323 3.10 9.31 21.54
N PRO A 324 2.94 10.64 21.55
CA PRO A 324 4.07 11.53 21.86
C PRO A 324 4.66 11.22 23.24
N PRO A 325 6.01 11.27 23.40
CA PRO A 325 7.01 11.79 22.46
C PRO A 325 7.63 10.71 21.54
N PHE A 326 7.06 9.52 21.45
CA PHE A 326 7.58 8.38 20.69
C PHE A 326 7.30 8.45 19.18
N ASP A 327 6.84 9.61 18.69
CA ASP A 327 6.63 9.94 17.28
C ASP A 327 7.83 10.62 16.61
N THR A 328 8.83 11.03 17.40
CA THR A 328 9.94 11.87 16.93
C THR A 328 10.81 11.16 15.90
N GLY A 329 11.10 9.88 16.09
CA GLY A 329 11.88 9.08 15.15
C GLY A 329 11.16 8.91 13.81
N THR A 330 9.89 8.61 13.85
CA THR A 330 9.06 8.46 12.64
C THR A 330 8.95 9.78 11.86
N ARG A 331 8.73 10.91 12.55
CA ARG A 331 8.71 12.26 11.95
C ARG A 331 10.06 12.66 11.35
N ALA A 332 11.16 12.29 12.02
CA ALA A 332 12.51 12.55 11.53
C ALA A 332 12.77 11.83 10.18
N ILE A 333 12.35 10.57 10.06
CA ILE A 333 12.44 9.82 8.80
C ILE A 333 11.56 10.46 7.73
N ALA A 334 10.30 10.79 8.01
CA ALA A 334 9.41 11.46 7.07
C ALA A 334 10.02 12.76 6.52
N THR A 335 10.57 13.59 7.41
CA THR A 335 11.24 14.85 7.05
C THR A 335 12.49 14.58 6.19
N ALA A 336 13.28 13.57 6.54
CA ALA A 336 14.48 13.22 5.79
C ALA A 336 14.15 12.75 4.35
N LEU A 337 13.04 12.02 4.16
CA LEU A 337 12.57 11.63 2.82
C LEU A 337 12.18 12.85 1.98
N VAL A 338 11.43 13.79 2.57
CA VAL A 338 11.05 15.04 1.88
C VAL A 338 12.30 15.82 1.46
N ASP A 339 13.28 15.95 2.35
CA ASP A 339 14.51 16.68 2.06
C ASP A 339 15.36 15.97 0.99
N ALA A 340 15.46 14.63 1.05
CA ALA A 340 16.13 13.84 0.03
C ALA A 340 15.42 13.96 -1.34
N GLY A 341 14.08 13.94 -1.34
CA GLY A 341 13.28 14.15 -2.55
C GLY A 341 13.53 15.51 -3.20
N ARG A 342 13.65 16.59 -2.41
CA ARG A 342 14.05 17.92 -2.90
C ARG A 342 15.45 17.94 -3.54
N GLN A 343 16.33 17.03 -3.14
CA GLN A 343 17.66 16.82 -3.72
C GLN A 343 17.67 15.85 -4.91
N GLY A 344 16.49 15.43 -5.38
CA GLY A 344 16.32 14.58 -6.56
C GLY A 344 16.38 13.07 -6.28
N ALA A 345 16.27 12.65 -5.04
CA ALA A 345 16.11 11.23 -4.70
C ALA A 345 14.69 10.74 -5.05
N VAL A 346 14.58 9.50 -5.51
CA VAL A 346 13.30 8.80 -5.65
C VAL A 346 12.89 8.30 -4.26
N THR A 347 11.77 8.79 -3.75
CA THR A 347 11.26 8.48 -2.40
C THR A 347 9.95 7.73 -2.51
N VAL A 348 9.93 6.48 -2.05
CA VAL A 348 8.78 5.58 -2.08
C VAL A 348 8.40 5.21 -0.65
N VAL A 349 7.16 5.47 -0.27
CA VAL A 349 6.61 5.14 1.05
C VAL A 349 5.50 4.11 0.88
N GLY A 350 5.53 3.05 1.67
CA GLY A 350 4.50 2.00 1.68
C GLY A 350 4.15 1.53 3.08
N GLY A 351 2.94 0.96 3.21
CA GLY A 351 2.39 0.51 4.50
C GLY A 351 1.56 1.57 5.22
N GLY A 352 0.43 1.14 5.77
CA GLY A 352 -0.58 2.03 6.35
C GLY A 352 -0.02 3.03 7.35
N ASP A 353 0.77 2.57 8.31
CA ASP A 353 1.32 3.43 9.37
C ASP A 353 2.32 4.45 8.82
N SER A 354 3.17 4.06 7.84
CA SER A 354 4.11 4.98 7.20
C SER A 354 3.39 6.01 6.34
N VAL A 355 2.34 5.60 5.65
CA VAL A 355 1.47 6.50 4.87
C VAL A 355 0.79 7.51 5.80
N ALA A 356 0.26 7.05 6.94
CA ALA A 356 -0.31 7.94 7.96
C ALA A 356 0.74 8.93 8.52
N ALA A 357 1.98 8.50 8.67
CA ALA A 357 3.07 9.35 9.17
C ALA A 357 3.51 10.46 8.18
N VAL A 358 3.20 10.31 6.88
CA VAL A 358 3.46 11.32 5.85
C VAL A 358 2.22 12.11 5.43
N ALA A 359 1.12 11.99 6.18
CA ALA A 359 -0.11 12.72 5.89
C ALA A 359 0.14 14.24 5.77
N GLY A 360 -0.31 14.82 4.66
CA GLY A 360 -0.07 16.23 4.30
C GLY A 360 1.32 16.54 3.74
N MET A 361 2.13 15.51 3.44
CA MET A 361 3.44 15.62 2.78
C MET A 361 3.53 14.78 1.49
N GLU A 362 2.44 14.14 1.09
CA GLU A 362 2.41 13.16 -0.01
C GLU A 362 2.88 13.76 -1.35
N ASP A 363 2.52 15.02 -1.60
CA ASP A 363 2.92 15.80 -2.78
C ASP A 363 4.43 16.11 -2.85
N LYS A 364 5.14 15.98 -1.72
CA LYS A 364 6.58 16.20 -1.60
C LYS A 364 7.40 14.92 -1.76
N LEU A 365 6.73 13.78 -1.92
CA LEU A 365 7.33 12.46 -2.11
C LEU A 365 7.11 11.98 -3.55
N THR A 366 8.00 11.15 -4.05
CA THR A 366 7.88 10.65 -5.43
C THR A 366 6.68 9.73 -5.58
N HIS A 367 6.48 8.83 -4.61
CA HIS A 367 5.36 7.89 -4.59
C HIS A 367 4.98 7.49 -3.17
N VAL A 368 3.69 7.59 -2.87
CA VAL A 368 3.08 7.04 -1.65
C VAL A 368 2.16 5.90 -2.10
N SER A 369 2.57 4.66 -1.76
CA SER A 369 1.85 3.48 -2.20
C SER A 369 0.53 3.32 -1.44
N THR A 370 -0.53 3.07 -2.19
CA THR A 370 -1.85 2.73 -1.65
C THR A 370 -2.03 1.23 -1.43
N GLY A 371 -1.02 0.44 -1.80
CA GLY A 371 -1.10 -1.02 -1.88
C GLY A 371 -1.11 -1.75 -0.54
N GLY A 372 -0.64 -1.13 0.55
CA GLY A 372 -0.59 -1.79 1.85
C GLY A 372 0.17 -3.12 1.81
N GLY A 373 -0.52 -4.24 2.10
CA GLY A 373 0.05 -5.60 2.03
C GLY A 373 0.51 -6.00 0.63
N ALA A 374 -0.21 -5.59 -0.42
CA ALA A 374 0.16 -5.90 -1.79
C ALA A 374 1.53 -5.32 -2.18
N SER A 375 1.89 -4.13 -1.65
CA SER A 375 3.21 -3.53 -1.90
C SER A 375 4.33 -4.37 -1.31
N LEU A 376 4.13 -4.93 -0.10
CA LEU A 376 5.12 -5.80 0.52
C LEU A 376 5.25 -7.11 -0.24
N GLU A 377 4.14 -7.78 -0.56
CA GLU A 377 4.16 -9.03 -1.33
C GLU A 377 4.81 -8.84 -2.71
N PHE A 378 4.57 -7.70 -3.36
CA PHE A 378 5.25 -7.34 -4.60
C PHE A 378 6.76 -7.20 -4.40
N LEU A 379 7.19 -6.51 -3.35
CA LEU A 379 8.62 -6.33 -3.02
C LEU A 379 9.29 -7.63 -2.53
N GLU A 380 8.53 -8.59 -2.04
CA GLU A 380 8.97 -9.95 -1.77
C GLU A 380 9.27 -10.75 -3.05
N GLY A 381 8.85 -10.23 -4.21
CA GLY A 381 9.00 -10.89 -5.51
C GLY A 381 7.89 -11.88 -5.81
N LYS A 382 6.77 -11.83 -5.09
CA LYS A 382 5.59 -12.66 -5.34
C LYS A 382 4.82 -12.16 -6.55
N ASP A 383 4.30 -13.08 -7.34
CA ASP A 383 3.35 -12.75 -8.39
C ASP A 383 2.02 -12.33 -7.76
N LEU A 384 1.52 -11.18 -8.19
CA LEU A 384 0.22 -10.69 -7.74
C LEU A 384 -0.86 -11.14 -8.73
N PRO A 385 -1.86 -11.95 -8.32
CA PRO A 385 -2.89 -12.47 -9.23
C PRO A 385 -3.64 -11.38 -10.02
N GLY A 386 -3.94 -10.25 -9.39
CA GLY A 386 -4.59 -9.11 -10.05
C GLY A 386 -3.70 -8.34 -11.03
N VAL A 387 -2.39 -8.62 -11.05
CA VAL A 387 -1.43 -8.09 -12.04
C VAL A 387 -1.13 -9.14 -13.11
N ALA A 388 -1.03 -10.41 -12.73
CA ALA A 388 -0.68 -11.51 -13.62
C ALA A 388 -1.65 -11.61 -14.82
N GLY A 389 -2.97 -11.42 -14.60
CA GLY A 389 -4.00 -11.46 -15.64
C GLY A 389 -4.01 -10.28 -16.62
N LEU A 390 -3.23 -9.19 -16.36
CA LEU A 390 -3.09 -8.06 -17.28
C LEU A 390 -2.16 -8.43 -18.44
N GLU A 391 -2.45 -7.84 -19.62
CA GLU A 391 -1.63 -8.05 -20.83
C GLU A 391 -0.23 -7.45 -20.68
N ASP A 392 0.75 -8.13 -21.27
CA ASP A 392 2.12 -7.62 -21.38
C ASP A 392 2.27 -6.67 -22.60
N LYS A 393 3.20 -5.70 -22.52
CA LYS A 393 3.56 -4.81 -23.64
C LYS A 393 4.28 -5.54 -24.74
#